data_9c1053e20df41f92bdd0f4e81837fd13
#
_entry.id   9c1053e20df41f92bdd0f4e81837fd13
#
_cell.length_a   1.000
_cell.length_b   1.000
_cell.length_c   1.000
_cell.angle_alpha   90.00
_cell.angle_beta   90.00
_cell.angle_gamma   90.00
#
_symmetry.space_group_name_H-M   'P 1'
#
loop_
_entity.id
_entity.type
_entity.pdbx_description
1 polymer ?
#
loop_
_entity_poly.entity_id
_entity_poly.type
_entity_poly.pdbx_seq_one_letter_code
_entity_poly.pdbx_strand_id
1 'polypeptide(L)'
;MHTWLQLGGQVEYFAEPRNEEELADLLKTANQEGVETRFLGTGTNVLVSDSGVPGMVVRLSAPAFCSINPDAASETISAGTGAKLGRVITSAVYAGLAGLEGLIGIPGTVGGAVRNNISTSDGDIAQWLESVRIVRRDGRAVDLSAADLDFSGGSDPLADGVMTACRFRLQAEEPEELTRRLQKIWILRKKNQPFGYQGAGRLFKDPSGNSASDLIDDAGLKGTRIGGAVICERNSNFVLIEPECSTDDVHRLIRLIQTQVRERSGVDLETDLTLW
;
A
#
# COMPACT_ATOMS: atom_id res chain seq x y z
N MET A 1 8.45 13.91 -8.78
CA MET A 1 7.20 13.16 -8.61
C MET A 1 7.38 12.13 -7.50
N HIS A 2 6.37 11.95 -6.63
CA HIS A 2 6.47 11.13 -5.41
C HIS A 2 5.52 9.93 -5.42
N THR A 3 4.69 9.77 -6.48
CA THR A 3 3.78 8.65 -6.66
C THR A 3 4.30 7.66 -7.71
N TRP A 4 3.90 6.41 -7.59
CA TRP A 4 4.31 5.34 -8.51
C TRP A 4 3.74 5.52 -9.93
N LEU A 5 2.49 5.98 -10.02
CA LEU A 5 1.83 6.26 -11.30
C LEU A 5 2.38 7.50 -12.01
N GLN A 6 3.09 8.37 -11.28
CA GLN A 6 3.65 9.62 -11.80
C GLN A 6 2.63 10.56 -12.43
N LEU A 7 1.39 10.46 -12.01
CA LEU A 7 0.27 11.31 -12.42
C LEU A 7 -0.10 12.29 -11.31
N GLY A 8 -0.81 13.34 -11.69
CA GLY A 8 -1.41 14.33 -10.82
C GLY A 8 -0.61 15.61 -10.66
N GLY A 9 -1.29 16.61 -10.12
CA GLY A 9 -0.77 17.95 -9.87
C GLY A 9 0.09 18.05 -8.61
N GLN A 10 0.43 19.27 -8.25
CA GLN A 10 1.29 19.58 -7.10
C GLN A 10 0.52 19.50 -5.79
N VAL A 11 1.23 19.23 -4.71
CA VAL A 11 0.74 19.41 -3.35
C VAL A 11 1.10 20.81 -2.86
N GLU A 12 0.23 21.39 -2.02
CA GLU A 12 0.46 22.72 -1.46
C GLU A 12 1.67 22.75 -0.52
N TYR A 13 1.75 21.77 0.41
CA TYR A 13 2.91 21.60 1.30
C TYR A 13 3.41 20.15 1.26
N PHE A 14 4.74 19.97 1.21
CA PHE A 14 5.35 18.65 1.27
C PHE A 14 6.40 18.62 2.38
N ALA A 15 6.29 17.65 3.31
CA ALA A 15 7.16 17.55 4.45
C ALA A 15 7.77 16.15 4.61
N GLU A 16 9.06 16.11 5.00
CA GLU A 16 9.78 14.87 5.32
C GLU A 16 10.48 15.07 6.69
N PRO A 17 9.77 14.82 7.81
CA PRO A 17 10.35 14.95 9.13
C PRO A 17 11.49 13.93 9.33
N ARG A 18 12.53 14.33 10.05
CA ARG A 18 13.73 13.53 10.25
C ARG A 18 13.59 12.53 11.39
N ASN A 19 12.71 12.81 12.36
CA ASN A 19 12.47 11.99 13.54
C ASN A 19 11.04 12.21 14.07
N GLU A 20 10.67 11.47 15.11
CA GLU A 20 9.33 11.50 15.70
C GLU A 20 9.00 12.85 16.38
N GLU A 21 9.99 13.55 16.94
CA GLU A 21 9.80 14.86 17.56
C GLU A 21 9.41 15.91 16.51
N GLU A 22 10.16 15.99 15.40
CA GLU A 22 9.81 16.88 14.28
C GLU A 22 8.44 16.54 13.67
N LEU A 23 8.11 15.25 13.58
CA LEU A 23 6.80 14.81 13.12
C LEU A 23 5.69 15.27 14.06
N ALA A 24 5.88 15.12 15.37
CA ALA A 24 4.92 15.52 16.39
C ALA A 24 4.63 17.02 16.35
N ASP A 25 5.68 17.84 16.26
CA ASP A 25 5.57 19.29 16.16
C ASP A 25 4.88 19.71 14.85
N LEU A 26 5.23 19.06 13.74
CA LEU A 26 4.61 19.29 12.44
C LEU A 26 3.10 19.02 12.47
N LEU A 27 2.70 17.85 12.99
CA LEU A 27 1.30 17.45 13.07
C LEU A 27 0.50 18.37 14.00
N LYS A 28 1.07 18.70 15.16
CA LYS A 28 0.44 19.63 16.11
C LYS A 28 0.21 20.99 15.48
N THR A 29 1.22 21.54 14.78
CA THR A 29 1.10 22.84 14.11
C THR A 29 0.05 22.79 12.99
N ALA A 30 0.11 21.76 12.12
CA ALA A 30 -0.87 21.60 11.05
C ALA A 30 -2.31 21.49 11.59
N ASN A 31 -2.50 20.76 12.68
CA ASN A 31 -3.80 20.62 13.33
C ASN A 31 -4.30 21.95 13.90
N GLN A 32 -3.43 22.76 14.52
CA GLN A 32 -3.77 24.08 15.08
C GLN A 32 -4.14 25.09 13.98
N GLU A 33 -3.46 25.01 12.83
CA GLU A 33 -3.70 25.90 11.67
C GLU A 33 -4.84 25.37 10.76
N GLY A 34 -5.45 24.23 11.09
CA GLY A 34 -6.53 23.63 10.29
C GLY A 34 -6.05 23.09 8.93
N VAL A 35 -4.77 22.79 8.77
CA VAL A 35 -4.18 22.26 7.54
C VAL A 35 -4.45 20.76 7.47
N GLU A 36 -5.19 20.33 6.43
CA GLU A 36 -5.43 18.91 6.18
C GLU A 36 -4.10 18.18 5.90
N THR A 37 -3.87 17.07 6.59
CA THR A 37 -2.62 16.31 6.45
C THR A 37 -2.90 14.92 5.91
N ARG A 38 -2.18 14.54 4.84
CA ARG A 38 -2.18 13.20 4.22
C ARG A 38 -0.80 12.57 4.35
N PHE A 39 -0.77 11.24 4.40
CA PHE A 39 0.48 10.48 4.58
C PHE A 39 0.77 9.64 3.34
N LEU A 40 1.98 9.80 2.80
CA LEU A 40 2.42 9.15 1.58
C LEU A 40 3.57 8.18 1.88
N GLY A 41 3.42 6.91 1.51
CA GLY A 41 4.53 5.96 1.42
C GLY A 41 5.31 6.12 0.11
N THR A 42 5.45 5.05 -0.65
CA THR A 42 6.01 5.11 -2.02
C THR A 42 4.97 5.48 -3.08
N GLY A 43 3.73 5.78 -2.69
CA GLY A 43 2.67 6.20 -3.60
C GLY A 43 2.21 5.13 -4.60
N THR A 44 2.35 3.85 -4.25
CA THR A 44 2.01 2.73 -5.14
C THR A 44 0.51 2.49 -5.28
N ASN A 45 -0.29 3.02 -4.35
CA ASN A 45 -1.73 2.86 -4.31
C ASN A 45 -2.48 4.21 -4.28
N VAL A 46 -1.85 5.27 -4.80
CA VAL A 46 -2.42 6.63 -4.80
C VAL A 46 -2.51 7.17 -6.23
N LEU A 47 -3.70 7.60 -6.60
CA LEU A 47 -3.96 8.37 -7.82
C LEU A 47 -4.28 9.82 -7.42
N VAL A 48 -3.42 10.74 -7.81
CA VAL A 48 -3.51 12.16 -7.47
C VAL A 48 -4.24 12.91 -8.58
N SER A 49 -5.18 13.79 -8.22
CA SER A 49 -5.87 14.67 -9.17
C SER A 49 -4.88 15.56 -9.95
N ASP A 50 -5.18 15.82 -11.23
CA ASP A 50 -4.40 16.74 -12.05
C ASP A 50 -4.44 18.17 -11.49
N SER A 51 -5.48 18.55 -10.74
CA SER A 51 -5.57 19.83 -10.03
C SER A 51 -4.66 19.94 -8.79
N GLY A 52 -4.03 18.84 -8.38
CA GLY A 52 -3.18 18.77 -7.20
C GLY A 52 -3.93 18.41 -5.92
N VAL A 53 -3.22 18.52 -4.80
CA VAL A 53 -3.72 18.15 -3.46
C VAL A 53 -3.59 19.36 -2.54
N PRO A 54 -4.70 19.89 -2.00
CA PRO A 54 -4.65 20.93 -1.00
C PRO A 54 -4.12 20.40 0.33
N GLY A 55 -3.53 21.30 1.13
CA GLY A 55 -2.97 20.98 2.43
C GLY A 55 -1.59 20.34 2.36
N MET A 56 -1.26 19.48 3.29
CA MET A 56 0.08 18.97 3.48
C MET A 56 0.16 17.46 3.24
N VAL A 57 1.18 17.03 2.49
CA VAL A 57 1.57 15.62 2.36
C VAL A 57 2.85 15.38 3.15
N VAL A 58 2.80 14.42 4.06
CA VAL A 58 3.94 14.00 4.90
C VAL A 58 4.44 12.65 4.42
N ARG A 59 5.75 12.53 4.20
CA ARG A 59 6.42 11.28 3.87
C ARG A 59 7.45 10.90 4.93
N LEU A 60 7.35 9.67 5.46
CA LEU A 60 8.24 9.15 6.48
C LEU A 60 9.41 8.38 5.82
N SER A 61 10.33 9.13 5.17
CA SER A 61 11.46 8.57 4.42
C SER A 61 12.79 8.60 5.16
N ALA A 62 12.87 9.32 6.29
CA ALA A 62 14.09 9.43 7.07
C ALA A 62 14.48 8.10 7.73
N PRO A 63 15.79 7.86 7.99
CA PRO A 63 16.28 6.62 8.59
C PRO A 63 15.57 6.22 9.90
N ALA A 64 15.15 7.20 10.71
CA ALA A 64 14.40 6.96 11.95
C ALA A 64 13.09 6.19 11.72
N PHE A 65 12.45 6.36 10.57
CA PHE A 65 11.20 5.70 10.20
C PHE A 65 11.40 4.50 9.26
N CYS A 66 12.65 4.13 8.94
CA CYS A 66 12.98 3.06 7.99
C CYS A 66 13.79 1.92 8.62
N SER A 67 13.89 1.88 9.96
CA SER A 67 14.60 0.82 10.69
C SER A 67 13.92 -0.54 10.46
N ILE A 68 14.73 -1.63 10.50
CA ILE A 68 14.26 -3.01 10.39
C ILE A 68 15.06 -3.82 11.40
N ASN A 69 14.37 -4.40 12.39
CA ASN A 69 14.98 -5.08 13.52
C ASN A 69 14.30 -6.44 13.74
N PRO A 70 14.80 -7.53 13.10
CA PRO A 70 14.36 -8.87 13.39
C PRO A 70 14.92 -9.35 14.74
N ASP A 71 14.11 -10.08 15.49
CA ASP A 71 14.50 -10.71 16.74
C ASP A 71 13.97 -12.18 16.72
N ALA A 72 14.84 -13.10 16.33
CA ALA A 72 14.52 -14.51 16.25
C ALA A 72 14.22 -15.13 17.62
N ALA A 73 14.81 -14.61 18.70
CA ALA A 73 14.60 -15.15 20.05
C ALA A 73 13.19 -14.87 20.58
N SER A 74 12.62 -13.72 20.22
CA SER A 74 11.23 -13.35 20.55
C SER A 74 10.23 -13.62 19.43
N GLU A 75 10.66 -14.20 18.31
CA GLU A 75 9.86 -14.47 17.13
C GLU A 75 9.15 -13.20 16.59
N THR A 76 9.85 -12.06 16.60
CA THR A 76 9.27 -10.79 16.17
C THR A 76 10.15 -10.06 15.19
N ILE A 77 9.54 -9.16 14.42
CA ILE A 77 10.25 -8.14 13.65
C ILE A 77 9.61 -6.78 13.88
N SER A 78 10.42 -5.79 14.26
CA SER A 78 9.98 -4.41 14.35
C SER A 78 10.49 -3.64 13.14
N ALA A 79 9.61 -2.83 12.53
CA ALA A 79 9.95 -2.04 11.37
C ALA A 79 9.33 -0.64 11.44
N GLY A 80 10.10 0.37 11.05
CA GLY A 80 9.58 1.70 10.79
C GLY A 80 8.62 1.68 9.59
N THR A 81 7.58 2.50 9.64
CA THR A 81 6.53 2.47 8.62
C THR A 81 6.95 2.99 7.26
N GLY A 82 8.05 3.75 7.18
CA GLY A 82 8.70 4.16 5.94
C GLY A 82 9.57 3.06 5.30
N ALA A 83 9.87 1.98 6.02
CA ALA A 83 10.67 0.87 5.50
C ALA A 83 9.96 0.21 4.30
N LYS A 84 10.73 -0.16 3.27
CA LYS A 84 10.20 -0.90 2.12
C LYS A 84 9.75 -2.29 2.55
N LEU A 85 8.50 -2.65 2.28
CA LEU A 85 7.89 -3.93 2.67
C LEU A 85 8.75 -5.13 2.25
N GLY A 86 9.21 -5.17 1.00
CA GLY A 86 10.05 -6.26 0.50
C GLY A 86 11.37 -6.43 1.27
N ARG A 87 11.93 -5.34 1.83
CA ARG A 87 13.13 -5.43 2.69
C ARG A 87 12.82 -6.04 4.04
N VAL A 88 11.68 -5.68 4.64
CA VAL A 88 11.22 -6.27 5.91
C VAL A 88 10.99 -7.76 5.76
N ILE A 89 10.28 -8.17 4.69
CA ILE A 89 10.03 -9.59 4.37
C ILE A 89 11.35 -10.36 4.21
N THR A 90 12.28 -9.83 3.41
CA THR A 90 13.56 -10.48 3.18
C THR A 90 14.37 -10.60 4.47
N SER A 91 14.33 -9.55 5.33
CA SER A 91 15.01 -9.54 6.63
C SER A 91 14.41 -10.57 7.59
N ALA A 92 13.08 -10.73 7.61
CA ALA A 92 12.38 -11.74 8.40
C ALA A 92 12.80 -13.16 7.96
N VAL A 93 12.76 -13.44 6.64
CA VAL A 93 13.14 -14.75 6.06
C VAL A 93 14.59 -15.10 6.42
N TYR A 94 15.52 -14.19 6.30
CA TYR A 94 16.93 -14.46 6.67
C TYR A 94 17.13 -14.68 8.18
N ALA A 95 16.25 -14.12 9.01
CA ALA A 95 16.25 -14.37 10.44
C ALA A 95 15.48 -15.65 10.86
N GLY A 96 14.95 -16.43 9.89
CA GLY A 96 14.17 -17.64 10.18
C GLY A 96 12.78 -17.32 10.74
N LEU A 97 12.17 -16.20 10.32
CA LEU A 97 10.87 -15.73 10.78
C LEU A 97 9.84 -15.81 9.64
N ALA A 98 8.94 -16.79 9.73
CA ALA A 98 7.88 -17.09 8.77
C ALA A 98 6.62 -16.26 9.04
N GLY A 99 5.87 -15.93 7.97
CA GLY A 99 4.54 -15.31 8.04
C GLY A 99 4.36 -14.18 7.02
N LEU A 100 5.37 -13.39 6.73
CA LEU A 100 5.26 -12.27 5.80
C LEU A 100 5.67 -12.63 4.36
N GLU A 101 6.24 -13.81 4.10
CA GLU A 101 6.78 -14.17 2.78
C GLU A 101 5.72 -14.21 1.68
N GLY A 102 4.47 -14.49 2.02
CA GLY A 102 3.34 -14.40 1.11
C GLY A 102 3.13 -13.01 0.48
N LEU A 103 3.63 -11.95 1.13
CA LEU A 103 3.50 -10.58 0.66
C LEU A 103 4.66 -10.13 -0.26
N ILE A 104 5.67 -10.99 -0.51
CA ILE A 104 6.83 -10.62 -1.33
C ILE A 104 6.39 -10.19 -2.73
N GLY A 105 6.96 -9.11 -3.24
CA GLY A 105 6.64 -8.55 -4.54
C GLY A 105 5.50 -7.54 -4.54
N ILE A 106 4.75 -7.35 -3.45
CA ILE A 106 3.85 -6.21 -3.30
C ILE A 106 4.72 -4.96 -3.07
N PRO A 107 4.64 -3.96 -3.97
CA PRO A 107 5.42 -2.74 -3.80
C PRO A 107 4.80 -1.87 -2.70
N GLY A 108 5.63 -1.13 -1.97
CA GLY A 108 5.12 -0.21 -0.95
C GLY A 108 6.01 -0.13 0.29
N THR A 109 5.51 0.59 1.29
CA THR A 109 6.09 0.68 2.62
C THR A 109 5.27 -0.12 3.62
N VAL A 110 5.87 -0.46 4.77
CA VAL A 110 5.18 -1.13 5.88
C VAL A 110 3.92 -0.35 6.29
N GLY A 111 4.02 0.98 6.43
CA GLY A 111 2.87 1.81 6.81
C GLY A 111 1.71 1.73 5.82
N GLY A 112 2.00 1.79 4.52
CA GLY A 112 0.97 1.61 3.48
C GLY A 112 0.38 0.20 3.47
N ALA A 113 1.21 -0.81 3.69
CA ALA A 113 0.78 -2.20 3.76
C ALA A 113 -0.18 -2.46 4.93
N VAL A 114 0.17 -1.99 6.13
CA VAL A 114 -0.68 -2.13 7.33
C VAL A 114 -1.95 -1.29 7.21
N ARG A 115 -1.84 -0.03 6.75
CA ARG A 115 -2.98 0.87 6.60
C ARG A 115 -4.07 0.31 5.68
N ASN A 116 -3.66 -0.31 4.58
CA ASN A 116 -4.58 -0.91 3.61
C ASN A 116 -4.89 -2.39 3.93
N ASN A 117 -4.40 -2.91 5.03
CA ASN A 117 -4.50 -4.33 5.39
C ASN A 117 -4.28 -5.24 4.18
N ILE A 118 -3.12 -5.10 3.52
CA ILE A 118 -2.86 -5.84 2.29
C ILE A 118 -3.02 -7.34 2.51
N SER A 119 -3.71 -7.98 1.57
CA SER A 119 -4.04 -9.40 1.60
C SER A 119 -3.49 -10.17 0.40
N THR A 120 -3.35 -11.46 0.60
CA THR A 120 -3.04 -12.44 -0.44
C THR A 120 -3.89 -13.69 -0.21
N SER A 121 -3.76 -14.70 -1.08
CA SER A 121 -4.36 -16.03 -0.85
C SER A 121 -3.95 -16.66 0.48
N ASP A 122 -2.80 -16.25 1.03
CA ASP A 122 -2.21 -16.84 2.24
C ASP A 122 -2.62 -16.08 3.53
N GLY A 123 -3.41 -14.99 3.39
CA GLY A 123 -3.94 -14.19 4.49
C GLY A 123 -3.55 -12.71 4.44
N ASP A 124 -3.96 -11.98 5.47
CA ASP A 124 -3.79 -10.54 5.59
C ASP A 124 -2.58 -10.19 6.45
N ILE A 125 -1.94 -9.04 6.20
CA ILE A 125 -0.81 -8.57 7.01
C ILE A 125 -1.21 -8.36 8.48
N ALA A 126 -2.46 -8.00 8.75
CA ALA A 126 -2.98 -7.76 10.10
C ALA A 126 -2.90 -8.99 11.01
N GLN A 127 -3.00 -10.22 10.47
CA GLN A 127 -2.90 -11.46 11.27
C GLN A 127 -1.54 -11.61 11.97
N TRP A 128 -0.50 -10.98 11.43
CA TRP A 128 0.86 -11.01 11.98
C TRP A 128 1.19 -9.79 12.83
N LEU A 129 0.32 -8.76 12.82
CA LEU A 129 0.56 -7.52 13.53
C LEU A 129 0.38 -7.73 15.04
N GLU A 130 1.40 -7.35 15.83
CA GLU A 130 1.34 -7.37 17.29
C GLU A 130 0.99 -6.01 17.86
N SER A 131 1.64 -4.95 17.36
CA SER A 131 1.40 -3.58 17.81
C SER A 131 1.85 -2.56 16.77
N VAL A 132 1.32 -1.34 16.91
CA VAL A 132 1.74 -0.17 16.13
C VAL A 132 2.04 1.00 17.07
N ARG A 133 3.01 1.81 16.69
CA ARG A 133 3.28 3.10 17.30
C ARG A 133 2.72 4.19 16.41
N ILE A 134 1.95 5.10 16.99
CA ILE A 134 1.25 6.19 16.29
C ILE A 134 1.65 7.53 16.90
N VAL A 135 1.89 8.53 16.06
CA VAL A 135 1.90 9.94 16.47
C VAL A 135 0.56 10.56 16.08
N ARG A 136 -0.19 11.01 17.07
CA ARG A 136 -1.51 11.63 16.89
C ARG A 136 -1.39 13.06 16.35
N ARG A 137 -2.49 13.60 15.84
CA ARG A 137 -2.54 14.99 15.34
C ARG A 137 -2.25 16.04 16.42
N ASP A 138 -2.41 15.72 17.69
CA ASP A 138 -2.04 16.59 18.82
C ASP A 138 -0.55 16.48 19.21
N GLY A 139 0.24 15.69 18.48
CA GLY A 139 1.66 15.45 18.70
C GLY A 139 1.98 14.35 19.73
N ARG A 140 0.98 13.71 20.36
CA ARG A 140 1.25 12.63 21.33
C ARG A 140 1.56 11.32 20.63
N ALA A 141 2.62 10.65 21.06
CA ALA A 141 2.92 9.29 20.64
C ALA A 141 2.22 8.26 21.54
N VAL A 142 1.60 7.24 20.93
CA VAL A 142 0.95 6.14 21.63
C VAL A 142 1.26 4.81 20.95
N ASP A 143 1.35 3.76 21.76
CA ASP A 143 1.45 2.39 21.27
C ASP A 143 0.07 1.73 21.40
N LEU A 144 -0.41 1.12 20.30
CA LEU A 144 -1.66 0.38 20.23
C LEU A 144 -1.36 -1.08 19.95
N SER A 145 -2.10 -1.98 20.60
CA SER A 145 -2.06 -3.40 20.27
C SER A 145 -2.84 -3.68 18.99
N ALA A 146 -2.56 -4.80 18.33
CA ALA A 146 -3.35 -5.20 17.16
C ALA A 146 -4.84 -5.38 17.47
N ALA A 147 -5.18 -5.75 18.71
CA ALA A 147 -6.55 -5.88 19.17
C ALA A 147 -7.32 -4.53 19.26
N ASP A 148 -6.57 -3.42 19.36
CA ASP A 148 -7.16 -2.07 19.36
C ASP A 148 -7.42 -1.54 17.95
N LEU A 149 -6.99 -2.29 16.91
CA LEU A 149 -7.10 -1.90 15.50
C LEU A 149 -8.28 -2.63 14.84
N ASP A 150 -9.22 -1.87 14.30
CA ASP A 150 -10.34 -2.41 13.53
C ASP A 150 -10.09 -2.23 12.03
N PHE A 151 -9.74 -3.33 11.35
CA PHE A 151 -9.57 -3.36 9.90
C PHE A 151 -10.88 -3.69 9.15
N SER A 152 -11.99 -3.91 9.86
CA SER A 152 -13.28 -4.29 9.28
C SER A 152 -14.14 -3.12 8.82
N GLY A 153 -13.68 -1.88 9.05
CA GLY A 153 -14.36 -0.65 8.61
C GLY A 153 -15.24 0.02 9.66
N GLY A 154 -15.08 -0.33 10.94
CA GLY A 154 -15.68 0.35 12.08
C GLY A 154 -15.02 1.70 12.39
N SER A 155 -14.69 1.97 13.64
CA SER A 155 -13.88 3.15 14.00
C SER A 155 -12.43 2.95 13.52
N ASP A 156 -11.88 3.94 12.82
CA ASP A 156 -10.49 3.91 12.36
C ASP A 156 -9.55 4.56 13.40
N PRO A 157 -8.89 3.79 14.28
CA PRO A 157 -8.01 4.34 15.30
C PRO A 157 -6.76 5.01 14.70
N LEU A 158 -6.50 4.80 13.41
CA LEU A 158 -5.41 5.40 12.65
C LEU A 158 -5.81 6.73 11.97
N ALA A 159 -7.10 7.11 12.01
CA ALA A 159 -7.57 8.35 11.38
C ALA A 159 -7.01 9.61 12.05
N ASP A 160 -6.75 9.54 13.38
CA ASP A 160 -6.27 10.66 14.20
C ASP A 160 -4.74 10.77 14.27
N GLY A 161 -4.01 10.16 13.32
CA GLY A 161 -2.56 10.23 13.36
C GLY A 161 -1.87 9.45 12.25
N VAL A 162 -0.58 9.21 12.44
CA VAL A 162 0.25 8.43 11.53
C VAL A 162 1.03 7.36 12.28
N MET A 163 1.06 6.16 11.74
CA MET A 163 1.93 5.10 12.24
C MET A 163 3.39 5.43 11.95
N THR A 164 4.26 5.28 12.95
CA THR A 164 5.71 5.48 12.83
C THR A 164 6.49 4.17 12.88
N ALA A 165 5.97 3.16 13.57
CA ALA A 165 6.54 1.82 13.63
C ALA A 165 5.45 0.75 13.74
N CYS A 166 5.77 -0.47 13.29
CA CYS A 166 4.95 -1.67 13.46
C CYS A 166 5.82 -2.79 14.03
N ARG A 167 5.23 -3.62 14.87
CA ARG A 167 5.82 -4.87 15.36
C ARG A 167 4.95 -6.03 14.89
N PHE A 168 5.59 -7.02 14.31
CA PHE A 168 4.94 -8.24 13.84
C PHE A 168 5.41 -9.42 14.69
N ARG A 169 4.48 -10.30 15.06
CA ARG A 169 4.76 -11.59 15.68
C ARG A 169 4.71 -12.66 14.59
N LEU A 170 5.81 -13.37 14.44
CA LEU A 170 6.04 -14.32 13.38
C LEU A 170 6.25 -15.73 13.97
N GLN A 171 6.62 -16.69 13.15
CA GLN A 171 6.87 -18.06 13.56
C GLN A 171 8.31 -18.47 13.21
N ALA A 172 8.99 -19.14 14.11
CA ALA A 172 10.32 -19.67 13.82
C ALA A 172 10.24 -20.81 12.80
N GLU A 173 11.05 -20.72 11.74
CA GLU A 173 11.18 -21.74 10.70
C GLU A 173 12.59 -21.71 10.09
N GLU A 174 13.02 -22.81 9.47
CA GLU A 174 14.35 -22.91 8.85
C GLU A 174 14.53 -21.88 7.71
N PRO A 175 15.55 -21.01 7.76
CA PRO A 175 15.76 -19.96 6.77
C PRO A 175 15.86 -20.45 5.32
N GLU A 176 16.40 -21.64 5.09
CA GLU A 176 16.52 -22.24 3.76
C GLU A 176 15.15 -22.60 3.17
N GLU A 177 14.23 -23.13 3.99
CA GLU A 177 12.86 -23.44 3.58
C GLU A 177 12.10 -22.17 3.24
N LEU A 178 12.19 -21.14 4.11
CA LEU A 178 11.59 -19.84 3.88
C LEU A 178 12.11 -19.20 2.61
N THR A 179 13.42 -19.26 2.37
CA THR A 179 14.04 -18.72 1.15
C THR A 179 13.50 -19.42 -0.10
N ARG A 180 13.37 -20.75 -0.08
CA ARG A 180 12.79 -21.52 -1.20
C ARG A 180 11.33 -21.16 -1.45
N ARG A 181 10.52 -20.99 -0.39
CA ARG A 181 9.11 -20.56 -0.47
C ARG A 181 9.00 -19.15 -1.06
N LEU A 182 9.77 -18.21 -0.54
CA LEU A 182 9.84 -16.83 -1.01
C LEU A 182 10.19 -16.75 -2.51
N GLN A 183 11.20 -17.51 -2.96
CA GLN A 183 11.59 -17.55 -4.36
C GLN A 183 10.48 -18.07 -5.28
N LYS A 184 9.76 -19.13 -4.86
CA LYS A 184 8.61 -19.65 -5.62
C LYS A 184 7.51 -18.60 -5.79
N ILE A 185 7.12 -17.94 -4.69
CA ILE A 185 6.10 -16.88 -4.70
C ILE A 185 6.53 -15.73 -5.61
N TRP A 186 7.79 -15.30 -5.48
CA TRP A 186 8.36 -14.23 -6.31
C TRP A 186 8.31 -14.56 -7.80
N ILE A 187 8.71 -15.76 -8.21
CA ILE A 187 8.69 -16.20 -9.61
C ILE A 187 7.27 -16.18 -10.16
N LEU A 188 6.30 -16.73 -9.41
CA LEU A 188 4.89 -16.75 -9.81
C LEU A 188 4.32 -15.33 -9.97
N ARG A 189 4.58 -14.44 -9.02
CA ARG A 189 4.15 -13.04 -9.12
C ARG A 189 4.77 -12.33 -10.31
N LYS A 190 6.08 -12.50 -10.51
CA LYS A 190 6.78 -11.89 -11.64
C LYS A 190 6.21 -12.33 -12.99
N LYS A 191 5.71 -13.57 -13.07
CA LYS A 191 5.07 -14.09 -14.27
C LYS A 191 3.70 -13.44 -14.52
N ASN A 192 2.93 -13.19 -13.45
CA ASN A 192 1.52 -12.83 -13.54
C ASN A 192 1.24 -11.32 -13.39
N GLN A 193 2.22 -10.51 -13.05
CA GLN A 193 2.06 -9.07 -12.85
C GLN A 193 3.04 -8.28 -13.73
N PRO A 194 2.75 -7.00 -14.06
CA PRO A 194 3.61 -6.16 -14.88
C PRO A 194 4.84 -5.66 -14.08
N PHE A 195 5.66 -6.59 -13.57
CA PHE A 195 6.88 -6.28 -12.82
C PHE A 195 7.86 -5.47 -13.66
N GLY A 196 8.42 -4.41 -13.04
CA GLY A 196 9.40 -3.55 -13.69
C GLY A 196 8.80 -2.49 -14.60
N TYR A 197 7.49 -2.47 -14.78
CA TYR A 197 6.82 -1.38 -15.48
C TYR A 197 6.53 -0.25 -14.47
N GLN A 198 7.30 0.82 -14.55
CA GLN A 198 7.06 2.03 -13.78
C GLN A 198 5.76 2.68 -14.30
N GLY A 199 4.82 2.99 -13.40
CA GLY A 199 3.51 3.48 -13.82
C GLY A 199 2.45 2.37 -13.97
N ALA A 200 2.69 1.16 -13.45
CA ALA A 200 1.64 0.16 -13.33
C ALA A 200 0.92 0.26 -11.98
N GLY A 201 -0.40 0.30 -11.96
CA GLY A 201 -1.23 0.32 -10.74
C GLY A 201 -2.32 -0.73 -10.76
N ARG A 202 -2.57 -1.38 -9.62
CA ARG A 202 -3.73 -2.25 -9.44
C ARG A 202 -4.97 -1.37 -9.33
N LEU A 203 -6.06 -1.76 -10.01
CA LEU A 203 -7.26 -0.93 -10.13
C LEU A 203 -8.33 -1.26 -9.10
N PHE A 204 -8.60 -2.55 -8.86
CA PHE A 204 -9.73 -3.00 -8.07
C PHE A 204 -9.32 -4.03 -7.02
N LYS A 205 -10.08 -4.07 -5.93
CA LYS A 205 -10.06 -5.18 -4.97
C LYS A 205 -10.68 -6.42 -5.63
N ASP A 206 -10.23 -7.60 -5.25
CA ASP A 206 -10.88 -8.83 -5.69
C ASP A 206 -12.21 -8.99 -4.91
N PRO A 207 -13.36 -9.11 -5.62
CA PRO A 207 -14.65 -9.36 -4.95
C PRO A 207 -14.68 -10.77 -4.35
N SER A 208 -15.52 -10.98 -3.33
CA SER A 208 -15.65 -12.28 -2.66
C SER A 208 -15.91 -13.41 -3.66
N GLY A 209 -15.00 -14.39 -3.68
CA GLY A 209 -15.10 -15.59 -4.54
C GLY A 209 -14.75 -15.38 -6.02
N ASN A 210 -14.34 -14.17 -6.43
CA ASN A 210 -13.98 -13.87 -7.80
C ASN A 210 -12.66 -13.11 -7.88
N SER A 211 -11.96 -13.21 -9.02
CA SER A 211 -10.82 -12.38 -9.37
C SER A 211 -11.30 -11.18 -10.20
N ALA A 212 -10.93 -9.96 -9.78
CA ALA A 212 -11.22 -8.77 -10.56
C ALA A 212 -10.60 -8.84 -11.97
N SER A 213 -9.39 -9.43 -12.09
CA SER A 213 -8.73 -9.64 -13.38
C SER A 213 -9.57 -10.53 -14.32
N ASP A 214 -10.11 -11.65 -13.79
CA ASP A 214 -10.90 -12.58 -14.60
C ASP A 214 -12.24 -11.95 -15.04
N LEU A 215 -12.89 -11.20 -14.16
CA LEU A 215 -14.11 -10.47 -14.49
C LEU A 215 -13.89 -9.42 -15.58
N ILE A 216 -12.75 -8.73 -15.57
CA ILE A 216 -12.36 -7.76 -16.59
C ILE A 216 -12.03 -8.46 -17.93
N ASP A 217 -11.35 -9.62 -17.86
CA ASP A 217 -11.07 -10.44 -19.03
C ASP A 217 -12.37 -10.97 -19.67
N ASP A 218 -13.31 -11.47 -18.87
CA ASP A 218 -14.62 -11.96 -19.33
C ASP A 218 -15.48 -10.84 -19.94
N ALA A 219 -15.30 -9.60 -19.47
CA ALA A 219 -15.92 -8.42 -20.07
C ALA A 219 -15.27 -8.00 -21.41
N GLY A 220 -14.16 -8.66 -21.81
CA GLY A 220 -13.49 -8.40 -23.09
C GLY A 220 -12.66 -7.11 -23.10
N LEU A 221 -12.23 -6.63 -21.91
CA LEU A 221 -11.60 -5.32 -21.76
C LEU A 221 -10.06 -5.35 -21.77
N LYS A 222 -9.45 -6.53 -21.86
CA LYS A 222 -7.99 -6.69 -21.94
C LYS A 222 -7.38 -5.79 -23.04
N GLY A 223 -6.35 -5.03 -22.71
CA GLY A 223 -5.68 -4.12 -23.65
C GLY A 223 -6.50 -2.86 -24.02
N THR A 224 -7.69 -2.68 -23.45
CA THR A 224 -8.50 -1.46 -23.69
C THR A 224 -7.73 -0.22 -23.24
N ARG A 225 -7.87 0.85 -24.05
CA ARG A 225 -7.16 2.12 -23.87
C ARG A 225 -8.15 3.29 -23.76
N ILE A 226 -7.87 4.20 -22.82
CA ILE A 226 -8.50 5.54 -22.78
C ILE A 226 -7.37 6.56 -22.59
N GLY A 227 -7.13 7.41 -23.61
CA GLY A 227 -5.99 8.31 -23.61
C GLY A 227 -4.67 7.55 -23.40
N GLY A 228 -3.91 7.93 -22.38
CA GLY A 228 -2.66 7.26 -21.99
C GLY A 228 -2.83 6.12 -20.99
N ALA A 229 -4.05 5.83 -20.51
CA ALA A 229 -4.32 4.73 -19.59
C ALA A 229 -4.68 3.44 -20.35
N VAL A 230 -3.95 2.33 -20.08
CA VAL A 230 -4.10 1.06 -20.81
C VAL A 230 -4.29 -0.08 -19.85
N ILE A 231 -5.28 -0.95 -20.07
CA ILE A 231 -5.43 -2.21 -19.32
C ILE A 231 -4.29 -3.16 -19.69
N CYS A 232 -3.56 -3.66 -18.70
CA CYS A 232 -2.42 -4.55 -18.91
C CYS A 232 -2.88 -5.90 -19.48
N GLU A 233 -2.28 -6.33 -20.60
CA GLU A 233 -2.60 -7.61 -21.22
C GLU A 233 -2.18 -8.83 -20.38
N ARG A 234 -1.20 -8.68 -19.48
CA ARG A 234 -0.73 -9.74 -18.60
C ARG A 234 -1.64 -9.98 -17.40
N ASN A 235 -2.25 -8.91 -16.87
CA ASN A 235 -3.19 -8.95 -15.75
C ASN A 235 -4.12 -7.75 -15.88
N SER A 236 -5.37 -8.00 -16.23
CA SER A 236 -6.35 -6.95 -16.56
C SER A 236 -6.78 -6.10 -15.36
N ASN A 237 -6.42 -6.52 -14.13
CA ASN A 237 -6.61 -5.67 -12.95
C ASN A 237 -5.47 -4.65 -12.73
N PHE A 238 -4.61 -4.45 -13.76
CA PHE A 238 -3.57 -3.42 -13.73
C PHE A 238 -3.75 -2.43 -14.87
N VAL A 239 -3.65 -1.14 -14.54
CA VAL A 239 -3.46 -0.08 -15.53
C VAL A 239 -1.96 0.13 -15.78
N LEU A 240 -1.60 0.39 -17.02
CA LEU A 240 -0.30 0.88 -17.44
C LEU A 240 -0.45 2.33 -17.86
N ILE A 241 0.45 3.18 -17.36
CA ILE A 241 0.46 4.62 -17.66
C ILE A 241 1.48 4.87 -18.77
N GLU A 242 0.99 5.31 -19.93
CA GLU A 242 1.81 5.72 -21.05
C GLU A 242 2.08 7.26 -21.02
N PRO A 243 3.02 7.76 -21.83
CA PRO A 243 3.26 9.19 -21.95
C PRO A 243 1.98 9.98 -22.21
N GLU A 244 1.89 11.19 -21.64
CA GLU A 244 0.74 12.11 -21.76
C GLU A 244 -0.57 11.62 -21.13
N CYS A 245 -0.55 10.53 -20.36
CA CYS A 245 -1.71 10.09 -19.59
C CYS A 245 -2.09 11.13 -18.54
N SER A 246 -3.37 11.44 -18.46
CA SER A 246 -3.97 12.25 -17.39
C SER A 246 -4.59 11.39 -16.30
N THR A 247 -4.81 11.96 -15.13
CA THR A 247 -5.60 11.31 -14.07
C THR A 247 -7.04 11.06 -14.53
N ASP A 248 -7.62 11.96 -15.36
CA ASP A 248 -8.95 11.78 -15.93
C ASP A 248 -9.02 10.55 -16.84
N ASP A 249 -7.99 10.24 -17.62
CA ASP A 249 -7.96 9.03 -18.45
C ASP A 249 -8.10 7.77 -17.59
N VAL A 250 -7.38 7.71 -16.44
CA VAL A 250 -7.47 6.59 -15.49
C VAL A 250 -8.88 6.52 -14.87
N HIS A 251 -9.45 7.65 -14.48
CA HIS A 251 -10.83 7.71 -13.95
C HIS A 251 -11.86 7.21 -14.96
N ARG A 252 -11.74 7.64 -16.21
CA ARG A 252 -12.64 7.18 -17.28
C ARG A 252 -12.49 5.69 -17.56
N LEU A 253 -11.25 5.18 -17.50
CA LEU A 253 -10.98 3.75 -17.65
C LEU A 253 -11.61 2.94 -16.51
N ILE A 254 -11.45 3.38 -15.26
CA ILE A 254 -12.08 2.76 -14.08
C ILE A 254 -13.60 2.69 -14.25
N ARG A 255 -14.25 3.80 -14.62
CA ARG A 255 -15.71 3.84 -14.84
C ARG A 255 -16.16 2.92 -15.96
N LEU A 256 -15.42 2.86 -17.07
CA LEU A 256 -15.71 1.94 -18.17
C LEU A 256 -15.69 0.49 -17.68
N ILE A 257 -14.63 0.10 -16.95
CA ILE A 257 -14.49 -1.25 -16.41
C ILE A 257 -15.65 -1.59 -15.47
N GLN A 258 -15.94 -0.71 -14.50
CA GLN A 258 -17.05 -0.91 -13.54
C GLN A 258 -18.39 -1.12 -14.26
N THR A 259 -18.69 -0.30 -15.27
CA THR A 259 -19.93 -0.41 -16.04
C THR A 259 -20.02 -1.73 -16.80
N GLN A 260 -18.97 -2.08 -17.55
CA GLN A 260 -18.98 -3.27 -18.40
C GLN A 260 -18.97 -4.57 -17.59
N VAL A 261 -18.20 -4.62 -16.47
CA VAL A 261 -18.19 -5.79 -15.58
C VAL A 261 -19.56 -5.95 -14.92
N ARG A 262 -20.17 -4.86 -14.43
CA ARG A 262 -21.53 -4.91 -13.84
C ARG A 262 -22.58 -5.39 -14.85
N GLU A 263 -22.55 -4.90 -16.07
CA GLU A 263 -23.49 -5.31 -17.14
C GLU A 263 -23.32 -6.80 -17.49
N ARG A 264 -22.08 -7.31 -17.48
CA ARG A 264 -21.76 -8.68 -17.88
C ARG A 264 -21.97 -9.72 -16.79
N SER A 265 -21.58 -9.41 -15.55
CA SER A 265 -21.53 -10.36 -14.43
C SER A 265 -22.44 -10.02 -13.26
N GLY A 266 -23.01 -8.81 -13.22
CA GLY A 266 -23.77 -8.30 -12.07
C GLY A 266 -22.91 -7.93 -10.86
N VAL A 267 -21.57 -7.94 -10.98
CA VAL A 267 -20.65 -7.65 -9.90
C VAL A 267 -20.22 -6.19 -9.92
N ASP A 268 -20.32 -5.50 -8.79
CA ASP A 268 -19.78 -4.16 -8.60
C ASP A 268 -18.31 -4.24 -8.15
N LEU A 269 -17.39 -3.69 -8.93
CA LEU A 269 -15.97 -3.64 -8.59
C LEU A 269 -15.67 -2.42 -7.73
N GLU A 270 -15.06 -2.65 -6.56
CA GLU A 270 -14.55 -1.59 -5.69
C GLU A 270 -13.11 -1.23 -6.08
N THR A 271 -12.82 0.07 -6.20
CA THR A 271 -11.47 0.54 -6.52
C THR A 271 -10.51 0.25 -5.37
N ASP A 272 -9.30 -0.23 -5.71
CA ASP A 272 -8.19 -0.42 -4.76
C ASP A 272 -7.38 0.87 -4.60
N LEU A 273 -7.33 1.72 -5.64
CA LEU A 273 -6.60 2.98 -5.62
C LEU A 273 -7.25 4.01 -4.67
N THR A 274 -6.43 4.63 -3.85
CA THR A 274 -6.81 5.81 -3.04
C THR A 274 -6.75 7.06 -3.93
N LEU A 275 -7.85 7.78 -4.01
CA LEU A 275 -7.96 9.00 -4.81
C LEU A 275 -7.66 10.24 -3.95
N TRP A 276 -6.79 11.14 -4.42
CA TRP A 276 -6.42 12.41 -3.77
C TRP A 276 -6.68 13.61 -4.69
#